data_bc11b9c1cf17640df13c4b013d918649
#
_entry.id   bc11b9c1cf17640df13c4b013d918649
#
_cell.length_a   1.000
_cell.length_b   1.000
_cell.length_c   1.000
_cell.angle_alpha   90.00
_cell.angle_beta   90.00
_cell.angle_gamma   90.00
#
_symmetry.space_group_name_H-M   'P 1'
#
loop_
_entity.id
_entity.type
_entity.pdbx_description
1 polymer ?
#
loop_
_entity_poly.entity_id
_entity_poly.type
_entity_poly.pdbx_seq_one_letter_code
_entity_poly.pdbx_strand_id
1 'polypeptide(L)'
;MMMKRAKTATIPDHFNSQTPPAFLLACLSVFLILSTVSLGRQPAQSGDYALIFGTVWSPDDRPLAGVKVKIRRAGEKKARWEVYSNWRGEFAQRVPVGKQEYIVWAETKGYKSPNGRHLQPGPEVTVRIASNERADIGLHLQ
;
A
#
# COMPACT_ATOMS: atom_id res chain seq x y z
N MET A 1 -42.58 -27.18 -63.45
CA MET A 1 -42.47 -26.52 -64.77
C MET A 1 -41.71 -25.20 -64.55
N MET A 2 -40.68 -24.97 -65.35
CA MET A 2 -39.86 -23.77 -65.49
C MET A 2 -38.67 -23.59 -64.54
N MET A 3 -37.53 -24.04 -65.05
CA MET A 3 -36.16 -23.68 -64.75
C MET A 3 -35.91 -22.21 -65.05
N LYS A 4 -35.13 -21.52 -64.20
CA LYS A 4 -34.39 -20.30 -64.57
C LYS A 4 -32.95 -20.37 -64.08
N ARG A 5 -32.10 -20.28 -65.08
CA ARG A 5 -30.65 -20.42 -65.14
C ARG A 5 -29.93 -19.48 -64.27
N ALA A 6 -28.82 -19.97 -63.71
CA ALA A 6 -27.72 -19.25 -63.14
C ALA A 6 -27.03 -18.35 -64.17
N LYS A 7 -26.68 -17.12 -63.75
CA LYS A 7 -25.78 -16.21 -64.47
C LYS A 7 -24.44 -16.19 -63.75
N THR A 8 -23.46 -16.79 -64.39
CA THR A 8 -22.05 -16.72 -64.06
C THR A 8 -21.55 -15.28 -64.22
N ALA A 9 -21.09 -14.65 -63.21
CA ALA A 9 -20.39 -13.35 -63.27
C ALA A 9 -18.90 -13.60 -63.30
N THR A 10 -18.28 -13.25 -64.40
CA THR A 10 -16.84 -13.26 -64.65
C THR A 10 -16.17 -12.19 -63.82
N ILE A 11 -15.15 -12.57 -63.05
CA ILE A 11 -14.27 -11.67 -62.32
C ILE A 11 -13.18 -11.21 -63.27
N PRO A 12 -12.94 -9.91 -63.44
CA PRO A 12 -11.76 -9.42 -64.18
C PRO A 12 -10.55 -9.37 -63.22
N ASP A 13 -9.56 -10.20 -63.52
CA ASP A 13 -8.21 -10.13 -62.99
C ASP A 13 -7.50 -8.88 -63.55
N HIS A 14 -7.37 -7.84 -62.71
CA HIS A 14 -6.34 -6.84 -62.86
C HIS A 14 -5.99 -6.25 -61.49
N PHE A 15 -5.21 -7.02 -60.75
CA PHE A 15 -4.49 -6.42 -59.63
C PHE A 15 -3.02 -6.25 -60.01
N ASN A 16 -2.71 -5.10 -60.58
CA ASN A 16 -1.33 -4.69 -60.83
C ASN A 16 -0.81 -3.96 -59.57
N SER A 17 -0.25 -4.71 -58.65
CA SER A 17 0.38 -4.14 -57.47
C SER A 17 1.87 -3.94 -57.71
N GLN A 18 2.20 -2.79 -58.28
CA GLN A 18 3.56 -2.26 -58.16
C GLN A 18 3.59 -1.25 -57.03
N THR A 19 3.80 -1.72 -55.80
CA THR A 19 4.21 -0.87 -54.70
C THR A 19 5.73 -0.72 -54.76
N PRO A 20 6.26 0.48 -54.84
CA PRO A 20 7.70 0.66 -54.86
C PRO A 20 8.28 0.31 -53.51
N PRO A 21 9.48 -0.32 -53.43
CA PRO A 21 10.09 -0.76 -52.18
C PRO A 21 10.49 0.34 -51.23
N ALA A 22 10.35 1.60 -51.66
CA ALA A 22 10.71 2.76 -50.85
C ALA A 22 9.76 2.97 -49.62
N PHE A 23 8.52 2.51 -49.69
CA PHE A 23 7.56 2.71 -48.59
C PHE A 23 7.76 1.72 -47.44
N LEU A 24 8.31 0.54 -47.67
CA LEU A 24 8.59 -0.45 -46.65
C LEU A 24 9.75 -0.04 -45.71
N LEU A 25 10.74 0.69 -46.25
CA LEU A 25 11.88 1.19 -45.45
C LEU A 25 11.50 2.36 -44.54
N ALA A 26 10.51 3.17 -44.92
CA ALA A 26 10.05 4.30 -44.13
C ALA A 26 9.24 3.84 -42.90
N CYS A 27 8.47 2.78 -43.03
CA CYS A 27 7.68 2.22 -41.91
C CYS A 27 8.57 1.52 -40.86
N LEU A 28 9.68 0.92 -41.28
CA LEU A 28 10.59 0.22 -40.36
C LEU A 28 11.39 1.21 -39.48
N SER A 29 11.72 2.39 -40.01
CA SER A 29 12.45 3.42 -39.27
C SER A 29 11.60 4.12 -38.21
N VAL A 30 10.29 4.27 -38.44
CA VAL A 30 9.36 4.85 -37.46
C VAL A 30 9.11 3.90 -36.28
N PHE A 31 9.11 2.58 -36.55
CA PHE A 31 8.92 1.59 -35.48
C PHE A 31 10.11 1.48 -34.53
N LEU A 32 11.33 1.79 -35.03
CA LEU A 32 12.54 1.72 -34.20
C LEU A 32 12.68 2.90 -33.21
N ILE A 33 12.03 4.02 -33.50
CA ILE A 33 12.12 5.24 -32.66
C ILE A 33 11.16 5.19 -31.49
N LEU A 34 10.09 4.38 -31.56
CA LEU A 34 9.11 4.23 -30.46
C LEU A 34 9.55 3.23 -29.36
N SER A 35 10.67 2.56 -29.54
CA SER A 35 11.13 1.53 -28.59
C SER A 35 11.97 2.07 -27.42
N THR A 36 12.18 3.37 -27.33
CA THR A 36 12.89 4.00 -26.20
C THR A 36 11.94 4.67 -25.19
N VAL A 37 10.77 4.08 -24.98
CA VAL A 37 10.08 4.33 -23.73
C VAL A 37 10.85 3.54 -22.68
N SER A 38 11.93 4.12 -22.18
CA SER A 38 12.49 3.73 -20.90
C SER A 38 11.34 3.76 -19.92
N LEU A 39 10.86 2.58 -19.52
CA LEU A 39 10.15 2.45 -18.25
C LEU A 39 11.14 2.93 -17.20
N GLY A 40 11.12 4.22 -16.93
CA GLY A 40 11.73 4.79 -15.77
C GLY A 40 11.17 4.01 -14.61
N ARG A 41 11.98 3.06 -14.13
CA ARG A 41 11.78 2.46 -12.83
C ARG A 41 11.78 3.64 -11.89
N GLN A 42 10.61 4.15 -11.55
CA GLN A 42 10.51 5.10 -10.44
C GLN A 42 11.22 4.38 -9.30
N PRO A 43 12.30 4.96 -8.75
CA PRO A 43 12.81 4.44 -7.51
C PRO A 43 11.59 4.44 -6.60
N ALA A 44 11.25 3.28 -6.06
CA ALA A 44 10.30 3.21 -4.97
C ALA A 44 10.80 4.29 -4.02
N GLN A 45 10.02 5.34 -3.88
CA GLN A 45 10.28 6.34 -2.85
C GLN A 45 10.23 5.54 -1.57
N SER A 46 11.39 5.09 -1.13
CA SER A 46 11.61 4.76 0.27
C SER A 46 11.39 6.07 0.98
N GLY A 47 10.10 6.43 1.14
CA GLY A 47 9.74 7.59 1.93
C GLY A 47 10.42 7.34 3.26
N ASP A 48 11.31 8.24 3.64
CA ASP A 48 11.96 8.16 4.92
C ASP A 48 10.86 8.04 5.97
N TYR A 49 10.79 6.88 6.61
CA TYR A 49 9.84 6.61 7.68
C TYR A 49 10.57 6.05 8.89
N ALA A 50 10.04 6.34 10.05
CA ALA A 50 10.39 5.68 11.28
C ALA A 50 9.35 4.62 11.62
N LEU A 51 9.71 3.67 12.44
CA LEU A 51 8.86 2.60 12.91
C LEU A 51 8.61 2.76 14.41
N ILE A 52 7.37 3.00 14.80
CA ILE A 52 6.95 2.83 16.18
C ILE A 52 6.52 1.37 16.31
N PHE A 53 7.27 0.62 17.11
CA PHE A 53 6.99 -0.77 17.43
C PHE A 53 6.68 -0.89 18.92
N GLY A 54 5.77 -1.78 19.27
CA GLY A 54 5.49 -1.95 20.69
C GLY A 54 4.71 -3.20 21.01
N THR A 55 4.54 -3.44 22.32
CA THR A 55 3.74 -4.54 22.83
C THR A 55 2.73 -4.00 23.84
N VAL A 56 1.51 -4.51 23.77
CA VAL A 56 0.45 -4.24 24.74
C VAL A 56 0.42 -5.33 25.78
N TRP A 57 0.49 -4.91 27.05
CA TRP A 57 0.57 -5.81 28.20
C TRP A 57 -0.66 -5.69 29.10
N SER A 58 -1.10 -6.81 29.64
CA SER A 58 -2.08 -6.85 30.73
C SER A 58 -1.44 -6.41 32.06
N PRO A 59 -2.26 -6.19 33.12
CA PRO A 59 -1.75 -5.96 34.49
C PRO A 59 -0.90 -7.13 35.02
N ASP A 60 -1.09 -8.33 34.47
CA ASP A 60 -0.35 -9.53 34.86
C ASP A 60 0.86 -9.81 33.94
N ASP A 61 1.38 -8.78 33.24
CA ASP A 61 2.50 -8.83 32.29
C ASP A 61 2.36 -9.88 31.17
N ARG A 62 1.12 -10.11 30.73
CA ARG A 62 0.83 -10.98 29.57
C ARG A 62 0.55 -10.15 28.34
N PRO A 63 1.08 -10.53 27.16
CA PRO A 63 0.79 -9.82 25.95
C PRO A 63 -0.69 -9.95 25.56
N LEU A 64 -1.29 -8.86 25.09
CA LEU A 64 -2.70 -8.79 24.75
C LEU A 64 -2.90 -8.60 23.24
N ALA A 65 -3.58 -9.55 22.63
CA ALA A 65 -3.96 -9.51 21.23
C ALA A 65 -5.26 -8.71 21.01
N GLY A 66 -5.38 -8.07 19.84
CA GLY A 66 -6.62 -7.41 19.41
C GLY A 66 -6.92 -6.09 20.12
N VAL A 67 -5.97 -5.53 20.85
CA VAL A 67 -6.11 -4.21 21.46
C VAL A 67 -5.88 -3.14 20.40
N LYS A 68 -6.79 -2.16 20.33
CA LYS A 68 -6.62 -1.01 19.45
C LYS A 68 -5.59 -0.05 20.04
N VAL A 69 -4.57 0.24 19.26
CA VAL A 69 -3.55 1.23 19.59
C VAL A 69 -3.75 2.44 18.70
N LYS A 70 -3.78 3.61 19.29
CA LYS A 70 -3.94 4.89 18.63
C LYS A 70 -2.68 5.72 18.73
N ILE A 71 -2.37 6.43 17.65
CA ILE A 71 -1.18 7.26 17.54
C ILE A 71 -1.58 8.61 16.97
N ARG A 72 -1.11 9.69 17.59
CA ARG A 72 -1.23 11.07 17.11
C ARG A 72 0.09 11.80 17.19
N ARG A 73 0.26 12.88 16.47
CA ARG A 73 1.34 13.83 16.74
C ARG A 73 1.05 14.60 18.01
N ALA A 74 2.07 15.01 18.75
CA ALA A 74 1.90 15.71 20.03
C ALA A 74 1.03 16.96 19.95
N GLY A 75 1.06 17.69 18.83
CA GLY A 75 0.20 18.87 18.60
C GLY A 75 -1.23 18.58 18.12
N GLU A 76 -1.57 17.33 17.82
CA GLU A 76 -2.88 16.96 17.30
C GLU A 76 -3.80 16.45 18.43
N LYS A 77 -5.09 16.72 18.31
CA LYS A 77 -6.09 16.25 19.29
C LYS A 77 -6.64 14.87 18.96
N LYS A 78 -6.63 14.48 17.68
CA LYS A 78 -7.23 13.22 17.18
C LYS A 78 -6.15 12.24 16.79
N ALA A 79 -6.44 10.95 16.96
CA ALA A 79 -5.61 9.89 16.41
C ALA A 79 -5.51 10.03 14.89
N ARG A 80 -4.30 9.90 14.37
CA ARG A 80 -4.01 9.89 12.95
C ARG A 80 -3.82 8.47 12.42
N TRP A 81 -3.35 7.59 13.27
CA TRP A 81 -3.17 6.18 12.96
C TRP A 81 -3.83 5.33 14.03
N GLU A 82 -4.39 4.21 13.57
CA GLU A 82 -4.97 3.18 14.41
C GLU A 82 -4.46 1.82 13.93
N VAL A 83 -3.93 1.04 14.85
CA VAL A 83 -3.45 -0.32 14.59
C VAL A 83 -3.97 -1.26 15.68
N TYR A 84 -3.95 -2.56 15.41
CA TYR A 84 -4.33 -3.56 16.41
C TYR A 84 -3.12 -4.42 16.76
N SER A 85 -3.01 -4.77 18.03
CA SER A 85 -1.99 -5.72 18.46
C SER A 85 -2.28 -7.12 17.89
N ASN A 86 -1.21 -7.79 17.45
CA ASN A 86 -1.28 -9.16 16.93
C ASN A 86 -1.42 -10.19 18.07
N TRP A 87 -1.37 -11.49 17.72
CA TRP A 87 -1.48 -12.59 18.68
C TRP A 87 -0.36 -12.62 19.75
N ARG A 88 0.77 -11.93 19.50
CA ARG A 88 1.87 -11.73 20.46
C ARG A 88 1.73 -10.44 21.28
N GLY A 89 0.62 -9.71 21.11
CA GLY A 89 0.44 -8.40 21.70
C GLY A 89 1.22 -7.28 20.99
N GLU A 90 1.93 -7.56 19.90
CA GLU A 90 2.81 -6.62 19.22
C GLU A 90 2.04 -5.78 18.20
N PHE A 91 2.46 -4.54 18.04
CA PHE A 91 1.98 -3.65 16.97
C PHE A 91 3.14 -2.90 16.34
N ALA A 92 2.93 -2.47 15.11
CA ALA A 92 3.91 -1.69 14.36
C ALA A 92 3.22 -0.65 13.49
N GLN A 93 3.69 0.58 13.54
CA GLN A 93 3.19 1.67 12.71
C GLN A 93 4.33 2.46 12.11
N ARG A 94 4.32 2.62 10.79
CA ARG A 94 5.20 3.54 10.08
C ARG A 94 4.70 4.97 10.25
N VAL A 95 5.59 5.85 10.64
CA VAL A 95 5.32 7.28 10.80
C VAL A 95 6.34 8.11 10.04
N PRO A 96 5.99 9.31 9.56
CA PRO A 96 6.94 10.20 8.92
C PRO A 96 8.13 10.51 9.82
N VAL A 97 9.33 10.60 9.23
CA VAL A 97 10.54 11.05 9.92
C VAL A 97 10.54 12.56 10.11
N GLY A 98 11.46 13.05 10.93
CA GLY A 98 11.65 14.44 11.28
C GLY A 98 11.57 14.63 12.79
N LYS A 99 11.99 15.79 13.29
CA LYS A 99 11.92 16.11 14.73
C LYS A 99 10.46 16.22 15.17
N GLN A 100 9.82 15.06 15.38
CA GLN A 100 8.41 14.93 15.72
C GLN A 100 8.25 14.13 17.02
N GLU A 101 7.27 14.54 17.81
CA GLU A 101 6.80 13.76 18.95
C GLU A 101 5.46 13.13 18.62
N TYR A 102 5.33 11.86 18.96
CA TYR A 102 4.14 11.08 18.82
C TYR A 102 3.63 10.64 20.17
N ILE A 103 2.32 10.69 20.35
CA ILE A 103 1.64 10.19 21.53
C ILE A 103 0.94 8.89 21.15
N VAL A 104 1.24 7.83 21.90
CA VAL A 104 0.74 6.49 21.67
C VAL A 104 -0.04 6.01 22.88
N TRP A 105 -1.23 5.47 22.67
CA TRP A 105 -2.04 4.92 23.75
C TRP A 105 -2.87 3.74 23.27
N ALA A 106 -3.26 2.88 24.20
CA ALA A 106 -4.18 1.78 23.96
C ALA A 106 -5.63 2.22 24.25
N GLU A 107 -6.55 1.90 23.35
CA GLU A 107 -7.99 2.12 23.56
C GLU A 107 -8.65 0.81 23.99
N THR A 108 -9.23 0.81 25.18
CA THR A 108 -9.90 -0.38 25.73
C THR A 108 -11.40 -0.40 25.48
N LYS A 109 -11.97 0.67 24.91
CA LYS A 109 -13.40 0.75 24.60
C LYS A 109 -13.77 -0.36 23.62
N GLY A 110 -14.67 -1.23 24.06
CA GLY A 110 -15.13 -2.38 23.27
C GLY A 110 -14.16 -3.57 23.24
N TYR A 111 -13.00 -3.46 23.86
CA TYR A 111 -12.07 -4.58 24.01
C TYR A 111 -12.57 -5.58 25.06
N LYS A 112 -12.55 -6.85 24.70
CA LYS A 112 -12.85 -7.96 25.61
C LYS A 112 -11.57 -8.75 25.86
N SER A 113 -11.09 -8.69 27.07
CA SER A 113 -9.95 -9.48 27.50
C SER A 113 -10.26 -11.00 27.44
N PRO A 114 -9.29 -11.86 27.14
CA PRO A 114 -9.50 -13.31 27.07
C PRO A 114 -10.11 -13.93 28.33
N ASN A 115 -9.86 -13.32 29.48
CA ASN A 115 -10.41 -13.77 30.78
C ASN A 115 -11.69 -13.02 31.17
N GLY A 116 -12.30 -12.25 30.27
CA GLY A 116 -13.54 -11.51 30.49
C GLY A 116 -13.41 -10.27 31.37
N ARG A 117 -12.20 -9.90 31.81
CA ARG A 117 -11.99 -8.68 32.61
C ARG A 117 -12.13 -7.43 31.77
N HIS A 118 -12.72 -6.38 32.33
CA HIS A 118 -12.67 -5.05 31.79
C HIS A 118 -11.34 -4.40 32.16
N LEU A 119 -10.53 -4.11 31.16
CA LEU A 119 -9.25 -3.44 31.35
C LEU A 119 -9.39 -1.94 31.11
N GLN A 120 -8.65 -1.17 31.86
CA GLN A 120 -8.56 0.28 31.69
C GLN A 120 -7.33 0.64 30.85
N PRO A 121 -7.37 1.71 30.08
CA PRO A 121 -6.20 2.18 29.38
C PRO A 121 -5.13 2.61 30.37
N GLY A 122 -3.89 2.26 30.10
CA GLY A 122 -2.75 2.78 30.83
C GLY A 122 -2.37 4.19 30.39
N PRO A 123 -1.24 4.73 30.89
CA PRO A 123 -0.77 6.05 30.51
C PRO A 123 -0.40 6.14 29.03
N GLU A 124 -0.57 7.32 28.45
CA GLU A 124 -0.06 7.63 27.11
C GLU A 124 1.48 7.62 27.13
N VAL A 125 2.09 7.11 26.07
CA VAL A 125 3.54 7.07 25.89
C VAL A 125 3.95 8.08 24.83
N THR A 126 4.92 8.94 25.16
CA THR A 126 5.50 9.89 24.21
C THR A 126 6.72 9.28 23.53
N VAL A 127 6.71 9.28 22.21
CA VAL A 127 7.79 8.77 21.36
C VAL A 127 8.38 9.92 20.56
N ARG A 128 9.68 10.11 20.65
CA ARG A 128 10.42 11.13 19.87
C ARG A 128 11.10 10.45 18.70
N ILE A 129 10.86 10.97 17.51
CA ILE A 129 11.45 10.48 16.27
C ILE A 129 12.29 11.60 15.67
N ALA A 130 13.56 11.33 15.43
CA ALA A 130 14.48 12.28 14.79
C ALA A 130 14.82 11.88 13.35
N SER A 131 14.93 10.59 13.08
CA SER A 131 15.38 10.05 11.78
C SER A 131 14.57 8.79 11.44
N ASN A 132 15.05 8.02 10.47
CA ASN A 132 14.47 6.73 10.07
C ASN A 132 14.85 5.62 11.07
N GLU A 133 14.42 5.77 12.30
CA GLU A 133 14.72 4.87 13.41
C GLU A 133 13.53 3.99 13.78
N ARG A 134 13.80 2.97 14.57
CA ARG A 134 12.78 2.17 15.25
C ARG A 134 12.74 2.58 16.72
N ALA A 135 11.57 2.94 17.17
CA ALA A 135 11.30 3.21 18.57
C ALA A 135 10.47 2.06 19.15
N ASP A 136 10.98 1.42 20.20
CA ASP A 136 10.32 0.30 20.89
C ASP A 136 9.66 0.80 22.18
N ILE A 137 8.38 0.47 22.39
CA ILE A 137 7.59 0.90 23.55
C ILE A 137 6.74 -0.23 24.12
N GLY A 138 6.36 -0.09 25.39
CA GLY A 138 5.37 -0.94 26.06
C GLY A 138 4.14 -0.13 26.47
N LEU A 139 2.95 -0.68 26.22
CA LEU A 139 1.68 -0.14 26.67
C LEU A 139 1.09 -1.10 27.71
N HIS A 140 1.05 -0.69 28.99
CA HIS A 140 0.48 -1.49 30.06
C HIS A 140 -0.96 -1.05 30.33
N LEU A 141 -1.91 -1.99 30.22
CA LEU A 141 -3.29 -1.78 30.65
C LEU A 141 -3.42 -2.00 32.15
N GLN A 142 -4.48 -1.45 32.73
CA GLN A 142 -4.79 -1.52 34.15
C GLN A 142 -6.13 -2.22 34.41
#